data_493fccf5e4bbf47b6c5d79aaba4dfccf
#
_entry.id   493fccf5e4bbf47b6c5d79aaba4dfccf
#
_cell.length_a   1.000
_cell.length_b   1.000
_cell.length_c   1.000
_cell.angle_alpha   90.00
_cell.angle_beta   90.00
_cell.angle_gamma   90.00
#
_symmetry.space_group_name_H-M   'P 1'
#
loop_
_entity.id
_entity.type
_entity.pdbx_description
1 polymer ?
#
loop_
_entity_poly.entity_id
_entity_poly.type
_entity_poly.pdbx_seq_one_letter_code
_entity_poly.pdbx_strand_id
1 'polypeptide(L)'
;MPVPPEVDPSTDPLNDPEITGRKGSRAIPLPRPGAGMSRARRAEILRVDHAGEYAAVQIYRAQRAVFEGRKGKDAIADDLTGMEGHEQVHLSRFEALLNQNRVAPTAALPLWHLAAGVLGAGTALLGEKAAHACTEAVESVIEQHYADQIAELADRDPELARELAQFRAEEMAHHDHAVEHGSREAPAYRLLSSVIKAGCRAAIKVSERV
;
A
#
# COMPACT_ATOMS: atom_id res chain seq x y z
N MET A 1 -17.87 -31.52 4.65
CA MET A 1 -17.00 -30.32 4.57
C MET A 1 -16.26 -30.41 3.25
N PRO A 2 -16.35 -29.42 2.36
CA PRO A 2 -15.57 -29.44 1.11
C PRO A 2 -14.08 -29.24 1.46
N VAL A 3 -13.23 -30.03 0.83
CA VAL A 3 -11.78 -29.90 0.89
C VAL A 3 -11.40 -28.58 0.18
N PRO A 4 -10.56 -27.70 0.79
CA PRO A 4 -10.10 -26.50 0.10
C PRO A 4 -9.35 -26.89 -1.19
N PRO A 5 -9.40 -26.08 -2.25
CA PRO A 5 -8.70 -26.37 -3.50
C PRO A 5 -7.20 -26.42 -3.26
N GLU A 6 -6.55 -27.41 -3.87
CA GLU A 6 -5.11 -27.59 -3.89
C GLU A 6 -4.47 -26.36 -4.58
N VAL A 7 -3.66 -25.61 -3.87
CA VAL A 7 -2.98 -24.43 -4.42
C VAL A 7 -1.87 -24.90 -5.35
N ASP A 8 -1.94 -24.51 -6.62
CA ASP A 8 -0.91 -24.80 -7.62
C ASP A 8 0.41 -24.09 -7.19
N PRO A 9 1.49 -24.86 -6.97
CA PRO A 9 2.77 -24.30 -6.56
C PRO A 9 3.41 -23.36 -7.59
N SER A 10 2.91 -23.33 -8.84
CA SER A 10 3.34 -22.36 -9.87
C SER A 10 2.77 -20.97 -9.66
N THR A 11 1.76 -20.81 -8.79
CA THR A 11 1.12 -19.55 -8.45
C THR A 11 1.54 -19.01 -7.07
N ASP A 12 2.54 -19.61 -6.42
CA ASP A 12 3.08 -19.10 -5.15
C ASP A 12 3.71 -17.71 -5.40
N PRO A 13 3.17 -16.64 -4.77
CA PRO A 13 3.67 -15.28 -4.94
C PRO A 13 5.14 -15.10 -4.58
N LEU A 14 5.74 -16.01 -3.80
CA LEU A 14 7.18 -16.00 -3.46
C LEU A 14 8.09 -16.48 -4.60
N ASN A 15 7.52 -17.11 -5.64
CA ASN A 15 8.25 -17.59 -6.82
C ASN A 15 8.25 -16.58 -7.99
N ASP A 16 7.75 -15.35 -7.78
CA ASP A 16 7.76 -14.31 -8.79
C ASP A 16 9.21 -13.92 -9.14
N PRO A 17 9.66 -14.08 -10.41
CA PRO A 17 11.02 -13.74 -10.83
C PRO A 17 11.34 -12.24 -10.71
N GLU A 18 10.35 -11.35 -10.66
CA GLU A 18 10.58 -9.93 -10.38
C GLU A 18 11.00 -9.66 -8.93
N ILE A 19 10.59 -10.52 -7.98
CA ILE A 19 11.01 -10.43 -6.59
C ILE A 19 12.48 -10.81 -6.42
N THR A 20 12.97 -11.76 -7.25
CA THR A 20 14.32 -12.32 -7.14
C THR A 20 15.36 -11.64 -8.04
N GLY A 21 14.97 -10.83 -9.03
CA GLY A 21 15.82 -10.41 -10.15
C GLY A 21 16.34 -8.97 -10.16
N ARG A 22 16.02 -8.09 -9.23
CA ARG A 22 16.44 -6.67 -9.31
C ARG A 22 17.88 -6.46 -8.83
N LYS A 23 18.80 -6.30 -9.78
CA LYS A 23 20.14 -5.71 -9.57
C LYS A 23 19.96 -4.24 -9.17
N GLY A 24 20.25 -3.90 -7.92
CA GLY A 24 20.32 -2.51 -7.46
C GLY A 24 19.76 -2.23 -6.07
N SER A 25 19.14 -3.17 -5.40
CA SER A 25 18.82 -3.05 -3.99
C SER A 25 20.13 -3.07 -3.18
N ARG A 26 20.31 -2.08 -2.31
CA ARG A 26 21.40 -2.06 -1.33
C ARG A 26 21.25 -3.34 -0.52
N ALA A 27 22.19 -4.28 -0.67
CA ALA A 27 22.14 -5.58 -0.02
C ALA A 27 21.96 -5.37 1.49
N ILE A 28 20.75 -5.62 1.99
CA ILE A 28 20.50 -5.73 3.43
C ILE A 28 21.30 -6.94 3.87
N PRO A 29 22.20 -6.83 4.88
CA PRO A 29 22.98 -7.95 5.33
C PRO A 29 22.04 -9.08 5.76
N LEU A 30 22.04 -10.19 5.02
CA LEU A 30 21.24 -11.35 5.37
C LEU A 30 21.64 -11.82 6.77
N PRO A 31 20.71 -12.03 7.69
CA PRO A 31 21.03 -12.62 8.98
C PRO A 31 21.55 -14.04 8.76
N ARG A 32 22.31 -14.49 9.73
CA ARG A 32 22.80 -15.88 9.76
C ARG A 32 21.61 -16.84 9.66
N PRO A 33 21.73 -17.96 8.90
CA PRO A 33 20.69 -18.98 8.85
C PRO A 33 20.23 -19.37 10.27
N GLY A 34 18.92 -19.30 10.54
CA GLY A 34 18.32 -19.57 11.85
C GLY A 34 18.09 -18.36 12.76
N ALA A 35 18.49 -17.16 12.37
CA ALA A 35 18.10 -15.95 13.10
C ALA A 35 16.74 -15.45 12.60
N GLY A 36 15.69 -15.71 13.35
CA GLY A 36 14.38 -15.12 13.09
C GLY A 36 14.39 -13.58 13.11
N MET A 37 13.32 -12.95 12.65
CA MET A 37 13.17 -11.51 12.69
C MET A 37 13.20 -10.98 14.13
N SER A 38 13.90 -9.87 14.37
CA SER A 38 13.86 -9.22 15.68
C SER A 38 12.46 -8.63 15.94
N ARG A 39 12.03 -8.65 17.22
CA ARG A 39 10.76 -8.04 17.62
C ARG A 39 10.67 -6.56 17.21
N ALA A 40 11.77 -5.83 17.31
CA ALA A 40 11.84 -4.42 16.95
C ALA A 40 11.59 -4.21 15.44
N ARG A 41 12.22 -5.02 14.59
CA ARG A 41 12.04 -4.91 13.13
C ARG A 41 10.64 -5.32 12.70
N ARG A 42 10.08 -6.39 13.29
CA ARG A 42 8.69 -6.77 13.04
C ARG A 42 7.72 -5.65 13.45
N ALA A 43 7.94 -5.04 14.61
CA ALA A 43 7.12 -3.92 15.08
C ALA A 43 7.19 -2.70 14.14
N GLU A 44 8.37 -2.42 13.61
CA GLU A 44 8.59 -1.36 12.64
C GLU A 44 7.81 -1.62 11.33
N ILE A 45 7.94 -2.81 10.74
CA ILE A 45 7.20 -3.24 9.56
C ILE A 45 5.69 -3.05 9.79
N LEU A 46 5.13 -3.67 10.80
CA LEU A 46 3.69 -3.62 11.08
C LEU A 46 3.17 -2.19 11.30
N ARG A 47 3.98 -1.33 11.91
CA ARG A 47 3.60 0.07 12.15
C ARG A 47 3.57 0.89 10.88
N VAL A 48 4.54 0.69 10.01
CA VAL A 48 4.63 1.38 8.72
C VAL A 48 3.49 0.98 7.82
N ASP A 49 3.24 -0.33 7.70
CA ASP A 49 2.19 -0.85 6.83
C ASP A 49 0.82 -0.40 7.33
N HIS A 50 0.55 -0.54 8.64
CA HIS A 50 -0.68 0.02 9.22
C HIS A 50 -0.87 1.51 8.90
N ALA A 51 0.19 2.31 8.94
CA ALA A 51 0.12 3.74 8.63
C ALA A 51 -0.16 4.00 7.15
N GLY A 52 0.37 3.16 6.26
CA GLY A 52 0.13 3.18 4.82
C GLY A 52 -1.34 2.91 4.50
N GLU A 53 -1.87 1.79 4.97
CA GLU A 53 -3.27 1.41 4.77
C GLU A 53 -4.25 2.44 5.35
N TYR A 54 -3.92 2.94 6.56
CA TYR A 54 -4.72 4.01 7.17
C TYR A 54 -4.77 5.25 6.27
N ALA A 55 -3.65 5.65 5.69
CA ALA A 55 -3.58 6.81 4.81
C ALA A 55 -4.32 6.55 3.49
N ALA A 56 -4.23 5.35 2.89
CA ALA A 56 -4.92 4.97 1.67
C ALA A 56 -6.45 5.04 1.86
N VAL A 57 -6.98 4.47 2.95
CA VAL A 57 -8.40 4.61 3.31
C VAL A 57 -8.83 6.08 3.36
N GLN A 58 -8.02 6.97 3.97
CA GLN A 58 -8.37 8.39 4.06
C GLN A 58 -8.30 9.09 2.68
N ILE A 59 -7.34 8.75 1.83
CA ILE A 59 -7.23 9.28 0.46
C ILE A 59 -8.47 8.92 -0.34
N TYR A 60 -8.84 7.64 -0.42
CA TYR A 60 -9.99 7.18 -1.21
C TYR A 60 -11.31 7.75 -0.67
N ARG A 61 -11.48 7.78 0.64
CA ARG A 61 -12.65 8.40 1.28
C ARG A 61 -12.78 9.88 0.93
N ALA A 62 -11.68 10.62 0.97
CA ALA A 62 -11.69 12.05 0.64
C ALA A 62 -11.93 12.30 -0.86
N GLN A 63 -11.35 11.47 -1.74
CA GLN A 63 -11.62 11.51 -3.18
C GLN A 63 -13.10 11.21 -3.47
N ARG A 64 -13.63 10.13 -2.92
CA ARG A 64 -15.02 9.73 -3.07
C ARG A 64 -15.98 10.85 -2.63
N ALA A 65 -15.75 11.44 -1.47
CA ALA A 65 -16.57 12.54 -0.96
C ALA A 65 -16.62 13.76 -1.90
N VAL A 66 -15.58 13.98 -2.72
CA VAL A 66 -15.59 15.05 -3.74
C VAL A 66 -16.46 14.69 -4.94
N PHE A 67 -16.52 13.43 -5.35
CA PHE A 67 -17.27 12.99 -6.54
C PHE A 67 -18.70 12.57 -6.24
N GLU A 68 -18.96 12.05 -5.04
CA GLU A 68 -20.27 11.53 -4.63
C GLU A 68 -21.39 12.56 -4.82
N GLY A 69 -22.50 12.13 -5.45
CA GLY A 69 -23.66 12.97 -5.76
C GLY A 69 -23.43 13.98 -6.89
N ARG A 70 -22.27 14.03 -7.53
CA ARG A 70 -22.02 14.90 -8.69
C ARG A 70 -22.44 14.20 -9.98
N LYS A 71 -23.23 14.91 -10.79
CA LYS A 71 -23.72 14.39 -12.07
C LYS A 71 -22.58 13.89 -12.96
N GLY A 72 -22.67 12.63 -13.38
CA GLY A 72 -21.71 12.00 -14.29
C GLY A 72 -20.39 11.58 -13.62
N LYS A 73 -20.39 11.45 -12.27
CA LYS A 73 -19.24 11.00 -11.47
C LYS A 73 -19.51 9.69 -10.71
N ASP A 74 -20.62 9.02 -11.02
CA ASP A 74 -21.03 7.81 -10.34
C ASP A 74 -19.99 6.69 -10.51
N ALA A 75 -19.45 6.52 -11.73
CA ALA A 75 -18.46 5.47 -12.01
C ALA A 75 -17.21 5.62 -11.15
N ILE A 76 -16.57 6.79 -11.11
CA ILE A 76 -15.39 7.00 -10.27
C ILE A 76 -15.72 6.93 -8.76
N ALA A 77 -16.91 7.36 -8.35
CA ALA A 77 -17.33 7.23 -6.96
C ALA A 77 -17.50 5.76 -6.54
N ASP A 78 -18.01 4.92 -7.44
CA ASP A 78 -18.15 3.47 -7.25
C ASP A 78 -16.76 2.79 -7.22
N ASP A 79 -15.85 3.13 -8.13
CA ASP A 79 -14.47 2.65 -8.16
C ASP A 79 -13.75 2.95 -6.83
N LEU A 80 -13.83 4.22 -6.39
CA LEU A 80 -13.21 4.66 -5.13
C LEU A 80 -13.85 3.99 -3.90
N THR A 81 -15.15 3.66 -3.96
CA THR A 81 -15.82 2.89 -2.92
C THR A 81 -15.26 1.47 -2.84
N GLY A 82 -15.03 0.84 -3.98
CA GLY A 82 -14.40 -0.47 -4.06
C GLY A 82 -12.98 -0.46 -3.48
N MET A 83 -12.15 0.48 -3.92
CA MET A 83 -10.78 0.65 -3.42
C MET A 83 -10.76 0.94 -1.91
N GLU A 84 -11.56 1.90 -1.40
CA GLU A 84 -11.69 2.16 0.05
C GLU A 84 -12.04 0.88 0.81
N GLY A 85 -12.91 0.03 0.24
CA GLY A 85 -13.31 -1.24 0.83
C GLY A 85 -12.15 -2.24 0.95
N HIS A 86 -11.31 -2.36 -0.07
CA HIS A 86 -10.13 -3.22 -0.05
C HIS A 86 -9.12 -2.73 1.00
N GLU A 87 -8.77 -1.44 0.98
CA GLU A 87 -7.88 -0.84 1.98
C GLU A 87 -8.38 -1.01 3.42
N GLN A 88 -9.70 -0.97 3.62
CA GLN A 88 -10.27 -1.20 4.96
C GLN A 88 -10.06 -2.65 5.44
N VAL A 89 -10.01 -3.62 4.54
CA VAL A 89 -9.68 -5.02 4.86
C VAL A 89 -8.22 -5.13 5.25
N HIS A 90 -7.29 -4.55 4.46
CA HIS A 90 -5.87 -4.51 4.77
C HIS A 90 -5.61 -3.81 6.12
N LEU A 91 -6.16 -2.62 6.32
CA LEU A 91 -6.05 -1.87 7.57
C LEU A 91 -6.51 -2.70 8.77
N SER A 92 -7.68 -3.33 8.69
CA SER A 92 -8.21 -4.17 9.76
C SER A 92 -7.29 -5.35 10.08
N ARG A 93 -6.63 -5.89 9.07
CA ARG A 93 -5.65 -6.96 9.25
C ARG A 93 -4.38 -6.46 9.96
N PHE A 94 -3.85 -5.30 9.57
CA PHE A 94 -2.70 -4.71 10.27
C PHE A 94 -3.04 -4.27 11.70
N GLU A 95 -4.25 -3.78 11.97
CA GLU A 95 -4.73 -3.53 13.33
C GLU A 95 -4.70 -4.80 14.18
N ALA A 96 -5.17 -5.92 13.63
CA ALA A 96 -5.11 -7.21 14.31
C ALA A 96 -3.67 -7.65 14.58
N LEU A 97 -2.76 -7.49 13.60
CA LEU A 97 -1.35 -7.81 13.73
C LEU A 97 -0.64 -6.93 14.78
N LEU A 98 -0.91 -5.63 14.81
CA LEU A 98 -0.40 -4.72 15.84
C LEU A 98 -0.83 -5.17 17.24
N ASN A 99 -2.12 -5.47 17.42
CA ASN A 99 -2.67 -5.95 18.67
C ASN A 99 -2.04 -7.27 19.13
N GLN A 100 -1.92 -8.26 18.24
CA GLN A 100 -1.31 -9.56 18.52
C GLN A 100 0.16 -9.43 18.94
N ASN A 101 0.89 -8.50 18.33
CA ASN A 101 2.30 -8.27 18.60
C ASN A 101 2.53 -7.24 19.75
N ARG A 102 1.47 -6.64 20.29
CA ARG A 102 1.51 -5.57 21.30
C ARG A 102 2.35 -4.38 20.83
N VAL A 103 2.15 -3.99 19.58
CA VAL A 103 2.79 -2.84 18.94
C VAL A 103 1.78 -1.70 18.88
N ALA A 104 2.17 -0.51 19.29
CA ALA A 104 1.36 0.68 19.12
C ALA A 104 1.46 1.18 17.66
N PRO A 105 0.38 1.73 17.08
CA PRO A 105 0.45 2.48 15.84
C PRO A 105 1.45 3.63 15.92
N THR A 106 1.86 4.16 14.76
CA THR A 106 2.72 5.36 14.72
C THR A 106 2.05 6.55 15.41
N ALA A 107 2.81 7.32 16.19
CA ALA A 107 2.34 8.56 16.79
C ALA A 107 2.03 9.65 15.73
N ALA A 108 2.45 9.45 14.48
CA ALA A 108 2.19 10.37 13.38
C ALA A 108 0.81 10.19 12.73
N LEU A 109 -0.03 9.22 13.15
CA LEU A 109 -1.35 8.98 12.56
C LEU A 109 -2.22 10.25 12.41
N PRO A 110 -2.32 11.17 13.39
CA PRO A 110 -3.12 12.38 13.21
C PRO A 110 -2.61 13.27 12.08
N LEU A 111 -1.29 13.31 11.86
CA LEU A 111 -0.68 14.02 10.74
C LEU A 111 -1.01 13.34 9.41
N TRP A 112 -0.91 12.00 9.37
CA TRP A 112 -1.25 11.23 8.16
C TRP A 112 -2.73 11.32 7.81
N HIS A 113 -3.61 11.35 8.80
CA HIS A 113 -5.04 11.59 8.57
C HIS A 113 -5.28 12.92 7.83
N LEU A 114 -4.70 14.00 8.33
CA LEU A 114 -4.86 15.31 7.70
C LEU A 114 -4.22 15.36 6.31
N ALA A 115 -2.98 14.87 6.18
CA ALA A 115 -2.23 14.89 4.92
C ALA A 115 -2.93 14.06 3.83
N ALA A 116 -3.39 12.86 4.17
CA ALA A 116 -4.12 11.97 3.28
C ALA A 116 -5.47 12.57 2.84
N GLY A 117 -6.23 13.15 3.77
CA GLY A 117 -7.48 13.83 3.46
C GLY A 117 -7.28 15.02 2.53
N VAL A 118 -6.26 15.86 2.78
CA VAL A 118 -5.92 17.00 1.90
C VAL A 118 -5.45 16.53 0.54
N LEU A 119 -4.62 15.49 0.47
CA LEU A 119 -4.14 14.90 -0.78
C LEU A 119 -5.30 14.34 -1.60
N GLY A 120 -6.15 13.52 -1.00
CA GLY A 120 -7.30 12.90 -1.64
C GLY A 120 -8.27 13.96 -2.18
N ALA A 121 -8.75 14.87 -1.33
CA ALA A 121 -9.65 15.93 -1.75
C ALA A 121 -9.01 16.86 -2.80
N GLY A 122 -7.75 17.24 -2.63
CA GLY A 122 -7.02 18.10 -3.55
C GLY A 122 -6.90 17.50 -4.94
N THR A 123 -6.54 16.24 -5.04
CA THR A 123 -6.41 15.53 -6.34
C THR A 123 -7.78 15.32 -7.00
N ALA A 124 -8.81 14.98 -6.25
CA ALA A 124 -10.18 14.86 -6.78
C ALA A 124 -10.75 16.18 -7.27
N LEU A 125 -10.44 17.30 -6.62
CA LEU A 125 -10.84 18.64 -7.09
C LEU A 125 -10.15 19.03 -8.41
N LEU A 126 -8.97 18.49 -8.71
CA LEU A 126 -8.29 18.65 -10.00
C LEU A 126 -8.89 17.75 -11.10
N GLY A 127 -9.79 16.84 -10.76
CA GLY A 127 -10.53 15.97 -11.68
C GLY A 127 -10.16 14.50 -11.58
N GLU A 128 -10.92 13.62 -12.25
CA GLU A 128 -10.80 12.17 -12.20
C GLU A 128 -9.38 11.67 -12.53
N LYS A 129 -8.80 12.17 -13.62
CA LYS A 129 -7.44 11.79 -14.03
C LYS A 129 -6.39 12.13 -12.97
N ALA A 130 -6.58 13.23 -12.23
CA ALA A 130 -5.68 13.59 -11.14
C ALA A 130 -5.92 12.72 -9.89
N ALA A 131 -7.15 12.30 -9.63
CA ALA A 131 -7.44 11.31 -8.59
C ALA A 131 -6.78 9.96 -8.92
N HIS A 132 -6.93 9.47 -10.15
CA HIS A 132 -6.23 8.27 -10.62
C HIS A 132 -4.70 8.42 -10.60
N ALA A 133 -4.15 9.60 -10.93
CA ALA A 133 -2.71 9.85 -10.83
C ALA A 133 -2.21 9.82 -9.38
N CYS A 134 -3.05 10.19 -8.42
CA CYS A 134 -2.77 10.02 -7.00
C CYS A 134 -2.71 8.54 -6.63
N THR A 135 -3.72 7.76 -7.01
CA THR A 135 -3.74 6.31 -6.83
C THR A 135 -2.49 5.67 -7.44
N GLU A 136 -2.21 5.86 -8.75
CA GLU A 136 -1.01 5.30 -9.40
C GLU A 136 0.28 5.66 -8.65
N ALA A 137 0.40 6.89 -8.17
CA ALA A 137 1.60 7.34 -7.49
C ALA A 137 1.76 6.71 -6.08
N VAL A 138 0.68 6.60 -5.33
CA VAL A 138 0.66 5.98 -3.99
C VAL A 138 0.96 4.50 -4.12
N GLU A 139 0.21 3.77 -4.95
CA GLU A 139 0.33 2.32 -5.09
C GLU A 139 1.69 1.91 -5.63
N SER A 140 2.30 2.68 -6.56
CA SER A 140 3.66 2.36 -7.00
C SER A 140 4.73 2.49 -5.91
N VAL A 141 4.49 3.26 -4.83
CA VAL A 141 5.40 3.32 -3.68
C VAL A 141 5.11 2.19 -2.70
N ILE A 142 3.85 1.89 -2.45
CA ILE A 142 3.42 0.80 -1.55
C ILE A 142 3.83 -0.55 -2.15
N GLU A 143 3.56 -0.78 -3.44
CA GLU A 143 3.98 -2.00 -4.15
C GLU A 143 5.49 -2.27 -4.01
N GLN A 144 6.32 -1.25 -4.24
CA GLN A 144 7.77 -1.39 -4.06
C GLN A 144 8.15 -1.61 -2.59
N HIS A 145 7.47 -0.96 -1.67
CA HIS A 145 7.70 -1.15 -0.23
C HIS A 145 7.39 -2.58 0.20
N TYR A 146 6.25 -3.14 -0.23
CA TYR A 146 5.91 -4.53 0.01
C TYR A 146 6.90 -5.50 -0.64
N ALA A 147 7.35 -5.24 -1.88
CA ALA A 147 8.36 -6.07 -2.53
C ALA A 147 9.66 -6.14 -1.71
N ASP A 148 10.13 -5.00 -1.18
CA ASP A 148 11.34 -4.94 -0.36
C ASP A 148 11.14 -5.70 0.98
N GLN A 149 9.97 -5.59 1.60
CA GLN A 149 9.63 -6.30 2.84
C GLN A 149 9.50 -7.81 2.61
N ILE A 150 8.84 -8.24 1.54
CA ILE A 150 8.70 -9.66 1.17
C ILE A 150 10.09 -10.29 1.02
N ALA A 151 11.01 -9.62 0.32
CA ALA A 151 12.38 -10.09 0.16
C ALA A 151 13.14 -10.19 1.51
N GLU A 152 12.88 -9.27 2.44
CA GLU A 152 13.45 -9.32 3.79
C GLU A 152 12.85 -10.46 4.63
N LEU A 153 11.56 -10.73 4.47
CA LEU A 153 10.78 -11.65 5.29
C LEU A 153 10.87 -13.10 4.83
N ALA A 154 11.23 -13.37 3.58
CA ALA A 154 11.11 -14.68 2.94
C ALA A 154 11.63 -15.85 3.80
N ASP A 155 12.82 -15.71 4.41
CA ASP A 155 13.41 -16.72 5.28
C ASP A 155 13.20 -16.49 6.78
N ARG A 156 12.63 -15.33 7.18
CA ARG A 156 12.54 -14.90 8.58
C ARG A 156 11.13 -15.00 9.14
N ASP A 157 10.14 -14.74 8.30
CA ASP A 157 8.72 -14.76 8.61
C ASP A 157 7.92 -15.05 7.33
N PRO A 158 8.00 -16.29 6.82
CA PRO A 158 7.39 -16.65 5.54
C PRO A 158 5.86 -16.57 5.55
N GLU A 159 5.23 -16.57 6.72
CA GLU A 159 3.79 -16.38 6.84
C GLU A 159 3.42 -14.93 6.54
N LEU A 160 4.08 -13.98 7.18
CA LEU A 160 3.87 -12.56 6.90
C LEU A 160 4.29 -12.21 5.47
N ALA A 161 5.39 -12.80 4.95
CA ALA A 161 5.81 -12.57 3.56
C ALA A 161 4.73 -12.96 2.54
N ARG A 162 4.05 -14.10 2.74
CA ARG A 162 2.95 -14.53 1.85
C ARG A 162 1.74 -13.61 1.95
N GLU A 163 1.42 -13.13 3.13
CA GLU A 163 0.33 -12.20 3.34
C GLU A 163 0.61 -10.85 2.64
N LEU A 164 1.82 -10.30 2.79
CA LEU A 164 2.23 -9.09 2.10
C LEU A 164 2.28 -9.27 0.57
N ALA A 165 2.62 -10.47 0.09
CA ALA A 165 2.60 -10.75 -1.35
C ALA A 165 1.18 -10.75 -1.92
N GLN A 166 0.18 -11.17 -1.15
CA GLN A 166 -1.22 -11.07 -1.55
C GLN A 166 -1.65 -9.60 -1.60
N PHE A 167 -1.38 -8.81 -0.56
CA PHE A 167 -1.71 -7.39 -0.55
C PHE A 167 -1.03 -6.64 -1.69
N ARG A 168 0.27 -6.90 -1.92
CA ARG A 168 0.99 -6.34 -3.06
C ARG A 168 0.30 -6.61 -4.40
N ALA A 169 -0.25 -7.80 -4.61
CA ALA A 169 -0.96 -8.12 -5.85
C ALA A 169 -2.27 -7.29 -5.98
N GLU A 170 -2.94 -7.01 -4.88
CA GLU A 170 -4.13 -6.17 -4.83
C GLU A 170 -3.78 -4.70 -5.10
N GLU A 171 -2.65 -4.19 -4.55
CA GLU A 171 -2.15 -2.84 -4.86
C GLU A 171 -1.74 -2.66 -6.33
N MET A 172 -1.15 -3.69 -6.92
CA MET A 172 -0.86 -3.69 -8.36
C MET A 172 -2.14 -3.58 -9.19
N ALA A 173 -3.22 -4.22 -8.78
CA ALA A 173 -4.51 -4.10 -9.45
C ALA A 173 -5.09 -2.68 -9.35
N HIS A 174 -4.98 -2.01 -8.19
CA HIS A 174 -5.38 -0.61 -8.02
C HIS A 174 -4.52 0.33 -8.89
N HIS A 175 -3.21 0.11 -8.92
CA HIS A 175 -2.28 0.84 -9.77
C HIS A 175 -2.66 0.73 -11.25
N ASP A 176 -2.86 -0.49 -11.76
CA ASP A 176 -3.16 -0.76 -13.16
C ASP A 176 -4.53 -0.19 -13.55
N HIS A 177 -5.53 -0.34 -12.69
CA HIS A 177 -6.84 0.30 -12.86
C HIS A 177 -6.70 1.83 -13.02
N ALA A 178 -5.89 2.47 -12.18
CA ALA A 178 -5.65 3.91 -12.27
C ALA A 178 -4.98 4.31 -13.59
N VAL A 179 -4.04 3.49 -14.09
CA VAL A 179 -3.39 3.71 -15.40
C VAL A 179 -4.40 3.57 -16.55
N GLU A 180 -5.24 2.55 -16.53
CA GLU A 180 -6.28 2.31 -17.53
C GLU A 180 -7.30 3.45 -17.57
N HIS A 181 -7.56 4.12 -16.42
CA HIS A 181 -8.47 5.26 -16.31
C HIS A 181 -7.78 6.61 -16.52
N GLY A 182 -6.61 6.62 -17.17
CA GLY A 182 -5.96 7.82 -17.69
C GLY A 182 -5.21 8.65 -16.66
N SER A 183 -4.68 8.03 -15.61
CA SER A 183 -3.82 8.70 -14.61
C SER A 183 -2.72 9.54 -15.25
N ARG A 184 -2.07 9.00 -16.31
CA ARG A 184 -0.94 9.63 -17.00
C ARG A 184 -1.32 10.83 -17.87
N GLU A 185 -2.61 11.03 -18.09
CA GLU A 185 -3.18 12.19 -18.79
C GLU A 185 -3.59 13.33 -17.80
N ALA A 186 -3.34 13.16 -16.50
CA ALA A 186 -3.64 14.17 -15.50
C ALA A 186 -2.84 15.47 -15.75
N PRO A 187 -3.41 16.63 -15.42
CA PRO A 187 -2.67 17.89 -15.49
C PRO A 187 -1.39 17.83 -14.67
N ALA A 188 -0.27 18.23 -15.27
CA ALA A 188 1.06 18.21 -14.62
C ALA A 188 1.44 16.84 -14.01
N TYR A 189 1.01 15.73 -14.61
CA TYR A 189 1.16 14.36 -14.10
C TYR A 189 2.55 14.07 -13.52
N ARG A 190 3.64 14.42 -14.26
CA ARG A 190 5.02 14.15 -13.79
C ARG A 190 5.34 14.84 -12.47
N LEU A 191 4.92 16.09 -12.32
CA LEU A 191 5.16 16.86 -11.10
C LEU A 191 4.30 16.29 -9.97
N LEU A 192 3.00 16.09 -10.22
CA LEU A 192 2.05 15.55 -9.25
C LEU A 192 2.52 14.19 -8.72
N SER A 193 2.79 13.24 -9.62
CA SER A 193 3.29 11.90 -9.26
C SER A 193 4.62 11.97 -8.49
N SER A 194 5.55 12.82 -8.88
CA SER A 194 6.86 12.95 -8.20
C SER A 194 6.70 13.49 -6.77
N VAL A 195 5.85 14.49 -6.57
CA VAL A 195 5.59 15.08 -5.24
C VAL A 195 4.90 14.07 -4.33
N ILE A 196 3.89 13.36 -4.84
CA ILE A 196 3.17 12.34 -4.08
C ILE A 196 4.12 11.20 -3.68
N LYS A 197 4.88 10.65 -4.63
CA LYS A 197 5.87 9.58 -4.34
C LYS A 197 6.92 10.01 -3.32
N ALA A 198 7.38 11.25 -3.38
CA ALA A 198 8.31 11.79 -2.39
C ALA A 198 7.67 11.92 -1.00
N GLY A 199 6.42 12.37 -0.94
CA GLY A 199 5.63 12.45 0.29
C GLY A 199 5.41 11.07 0.92
N CYS A 200 5.00 10.07 0.14
CA CYS A 200 4.83 8.69 0.62
C CYS A 200 6.12 8.11 1.20
N ARG A 201 7.25 8.27 0.50
CA ARG A 201 8.56 7.81 1.00
C ARG A 201 8.98 8.53 2.29
N ALA A 202 8.66 9.80 2.43
CA ALA A 202 8.92 10.54 3.67
C ALA A 202 8.03 10.03 4.80
N ALA A 203 6.74 9.77 4.54
CA ALA A 203 5.81 9.21 5.51
C ALA A 203 6.24 7.83 6.01
N ILE A 204 6.68 6.94 5.12
CA ILE A 204 7.26 5.64 5.46
C ILE A 204 8.42 5.83 6.45
N LYS A 205 9.41 6.66 6.10
CA LYS A 205 10.60 6.89 6.95
C LYS A 205 10.29 7.50 8.31
N VAL A 206 9.24 8.31 8.41
CA VAL A 206 8.79 8.86 9.70
C VAL A 206 8.11 7.76 10.51
N SER A 207 7.20 6.98 9.91
CA SER A 207 6.47 5.91 10.57
C SER A 207 7.37 4.76 11.04
N GLU A 208 8.52 4.55 10.43
CA GLU A 208 9.55 3.62 10.92
C GLU A 208 10.10 4.01 12.30
N ARG A 209 10.09 5.30 12.64
CA ARG A 209 10.80 5.84 13.81
C ARG A 209 9.90 6.18 14.99
N VAL A 210 8.62 6.41 14.75
CA VAL A 210 7.71 6.95 15.78
C VAL A 210 6.42 6.18 15.93
#